data_bd942b70f05be1ad18785930667eff60
#
_entry.id   bd942b70f05be1ad18785930667eff60
#
_cell.length_a   1.000
_cell.length_b   1.000
_cell.length_c   1.000
_cell.angle_alpha   90.00
_cell.angle_beta   90.00
_cell.angle_gamma   90.00
#
_symmetry.space_group_name_H-M   'P 1'
#
loop_
_entity.id
_entity.type
_entity.pdbx_description
1 polymer ?
#
loop_
_entity_poly.entity_id
_entity_poly.type
_entity_poly.pdbx_seq_one_letter_code
_entity_poly.pdbx_strand_id
1 'polypeptide(L)'
;YNPNPEDLKMLKNLSEEVIRNNADIGFAFDGDGDRCGYVDNNGNEIFSDIMGLLLARNFSEKYKSSKFVIDVKSTGLFGSDKILKSNDASVHYWKTGHSYIKQKTSEISALAGFERSGHYFFNKPIGRGYDDACLSAVEVCKLLDENPGSSISDLIENLPHTFNSPTMSPECPDNVKYEVIEKVIDMIEDRYKNKIKIADLEISSILTINGIRFTLEEEYD
;
A
#
# COMPACT_ATOMS: atom_id res chain seq x y z
N TYR A 1 1.95 25.32 7.31
CA TYR A 1 1.08 24.16 7.12
C TYR A 1 1.73 23.25 6.07
N ASN A 2 2.00 22.02 6.41
CA ASN A 2 2.59 21.03 5.51
C ASN A 2 1.61 19.84 5.40
N PRO A 3 0.76 19.80 4.36
CA PRO A 3 -0.21 18.72 4.19
C PRO A 3 0.50 17.38 3.98
N ASN A 4 0.17 16.39 4.81
CA ASN A 4 0.70 15.03 4.72
C ASN A 4 -0.45 14.02 4.77
N PRO A 5 -0.79 13.35 3.65
CA PRO A 5 -1.88 12.39 3.60
C PRO A 5 -1.72 11.15 4.51
N GLU A 6 -0.52 10.89 5.03
CA GLU A 6 -0.29 9.86 6.05
C GLU A 6 -0.65 10.31 7.48
N ASP A 7 -0.88 11.61 7.71
CA ASP A 7 -1.26 12.12 9.03
C ASP A 7 -2.77 12.06 9.20
N LEU A 8 -3.24 11.11 10.00
CA LEU A 8 -4.64 10.88 10.29
C LEU A 8 -5.38 12.14 10.78
N LYS A 9 -4.69 13.04 11.48
CA LYS A 9 -5.29 14.31 11.94
C LYS A 9 -5.62 15.25 10.78
N MET A 10 -4.93 15.13 9.67
CA MET A 10 -5.17 15.96 8.49
C MET A 10 -6.39 15.52 7.72
N LEU A 11 -6.72 14.23 7.75
CA LEU A 11 -7.91 13.70 7.09
C LEU A 11 -9.20 13.94 7.89
N LYS A 12 -9.10 14.35 9.18
CA LYS A 12 -10.27 14.61 10.02
C LYS A 12 -11.25 15.61 9.41
N ASN A 13 -10.75 16.75 8.92
CA ASN A 13 -11.62 17.76 8.29
C ASN A 13 -12.27 17.21 7.02
N LEU A 14 -11.55 16.41 6.25
CA LEU A 14 -12.08 15.75 5.06
C LEU A 14 -13.16 14.73 5.44
N SER A 15 -12.96 13.95 6.50
CA SER A 15 -13.95 13.02 7.04
C SER A 15 -15.27 13.72 7.40
N GLU A 16 -15.17 14.85 8.10
CA GLU A 16 -16.35 15.66 8.46
C GLU A 16 -17.08 16.19 7.21
N GLU A 17 -16.35 16.60 6.18
CA GLU A 17 -16.94 17.07 4.92
C GLU A 17 -17.60 15.94 4.11
N VAL A 18 -16.99 14.75 4.05
CA VAL A 18 -17.57 13.57 3.41
C VAL A 18 -18.93 13.25 4.05
N ILE A 19 -18.99 13.16 5.38
CA ILE A 19 -20.25 12.87 6.11
C ILE A 19 -21.28 13.97 5.87
N ARG A 20 -20.88 15.25 5.99
CA ARG A 20 -21.79 16.39 5.84
C ARG A 20 -22.46 16.44 4.47
N ASN A 21 -21.72 16.06 3.42
CA ASN A 21 -22.20 16.13 2.05
C ASN A 21 -22.71 14.80 1.49
N ASN A 22 -22.73 13.72 2.29
CA ASN A 22 -23.01 12.36 1.84
C ASN A 22 -22.21 12.01 0.58
N ALA A 23 -20.89 12.32 0.59
CA ALA A 23 -20.03 12.05 -0.53
C ALA A 23 -19.64 10.58 -0.57
N ASP A 24 -19.47 10.01 -1.77
CA ASP A 24 -19.07 8.61 -1.96
C ASP A 24 -17.63 8.37 -1.55
N ILE A 25 -16.78 9.39 -1.63
CA ILE A 25 -15.35 9.35 -1.26
C ILE A 25 -14.82 10.76 -1.05
N GLY A 26 -13.79 10.88 -0.20
CA GLY A 26 -13.01 12.10 -0.01
C GLY A 26 -11.56 11.93 -0.45
N PHE A 27 -11.00 12.97 -1.06
CA PHE A 27 -9.60 13.04 -1.49
C PHE A 27 -8.86 14.18 -0.80
N ALA A 28 -7.66 13.90 -0.31
CA ALA A 28 -6.74 14.90 0.21
C ALA A 28 -5.41 14.84 -0.56
N PHE A 29 -4.92 15.99 -0.97
CA PHE A 29 -3.68 16.11 -1.72
C PHE A 29 -2.62 16.80 -0.86
N ASP A 30 -1.38 16.44 -1.04
CA ASP A 30 -0.27 17.17 -0.42
C ASP A 30 0.09 18.46 -1.19
N GLY A 31 1.19 19.12 -0.78
CA GLY A 31 1.50 20.48 -1.24
C GLY A 31 1.92 20.59 -2.69
N ASP A 32 2.50 19.57 -3.27
CA ASP A 32 2.95 19.48 -4.66
C ASP A 32 2.09 18.53 -5.52
N GLY A 33 1.11 17.87 -4.90
CA GLY A 33 0.08 17.12 -5.61
C GLY A 33 0.55 15.77 -6.17
N ASP A 34 1.55 15.17 -5.55
CA ASP A 34 2.07 13.86 -5.93
C ASP A 34 1.56 12.73 -5.03
N ARG A 35 0.95 13.04 -3.87
CA ARG A 35 0.33 12.11 -2.94
C ARG A 35 -1.15 12.36 -2.76
N CYS A 36 -1.92 11.27 -2.69
CA CYS A 36 -3.36 11.28 -2.43
C CYS A 36 -3.68 10.47 -1.16
N GLY A 37 -4.42 11.09 -0.25
CA GLY A 37 -5.07 10.43 0.89
C GLY A 37 -6.56 10.24 0.62
N TYR A 38 -7.19 9.28 1.27
CA TYR A 38 -8.53 8.83 0.98
C TYR A 38 -9.38 8.69 2.24
N VAL A 39 -10.65 9.06 2.13
CA VAL A 39 -11.66 8.86 3.17
C VAL A 39 -12.89 8.21 2.53
N ASP A 40 -13.40 7.13 3.12
CA ASP A 40 -14.57 6.42 2.61
C ASP A 40 -15.88 7.18 2.83
N ASN A 41 -16.96 6.66 2.28
CA ASN A 41 -18.32 7.22 2.41
C ASN A 41 -18.85 7.26 3.85
N ASN A 42 -18.25 6.52 4.78
CA ASN A 42 -18.58 6.52 6.21
C ASN A 42 -17.69 7.47 7.02
N GLY A 43 -16.77 8.20 6.37
CA GLY A 43 -15.82 9.11 7.02
C GLY A 43 -14.62 8.41 7.62
N ASN A 44 -14.38 7.14 7.32
CA ASN A 44 -13.20 6.42 7.76
C ASN A 44 -12.03 6.65 6.81
N GLU A 45 -10.84 6.79 7.37
CA GLU A 45 -9.62 6.91 6.59
C GLU A 45 -9.26 5.59 5.93
N ILE A 46 -8.85 5.65 4.67
CA ILE A 46 -8.38 4.49 3.91
C ILE A 46 -6.87 4.58 3.78
N PHE A 47 -6.15 3.58 4.28
CA PHE A 47 -4.72 3.50 4.03
C PHE A 47 -4.44 3.40 2.54
N SER A 48 -3.44 4.17 2.07
CA SER A 48 -3.12 4.24 0.63
C SER A 48 -2.74 2.89 0.03
N ASP A 49 -2.11 2.00 0.78
CA ASP A 49 -1.81 0.65 0.31
C ASP A 49 -3.06 -0.22 0.11
N ILE A 50 -4.12 -0.01 0.89
CA ILE A 50 -5.42 -0.67 0.72
C ILE A 50 -6.12 -0.14 -0.55
N MET A 51 -6.13 1.18 -0.75
CA MET A 51 -6.66 1.77 -1.98
C MET A 51 -5.87 1.29 -3.21
N GLY A 52 -4.53 1.23 -3.09
CA GLY A 52 -3.66 0.69 -4.13
C GLY A 52 -4.00 -0.78 -4.48
N LEU A 53 -4.35 -1.60 -3.49
CA LEU A 53 -4.79 -2.98 -3.72
C LEU A 53 -6.12 -3.04 -4.48
N LEU A 54 -7.09 -2.21 -4.13
CA LEU A 54 -8.37 -2.14 -4.86
C LEU A 54 -8.15 -1.73 -6.32
N LEU A 55 -7.31 -0.72 -6.57
CA LEU A 55 -6.94 -0.32 -7.93
C LEU A 55 -6.18 -1.43 -8.68
N ALA A 56 -5.25 -2.12 -8.02
CA ALA A 56 -4.52 -3.24 -8.63
C ALA A 56 -5.46 -4.38 -9.04
N ARG A 57 -6.46 -4.73 -8.21
CA ARG A 57 -7.52 -5.69 -8.57
C ARG A 57 -8.24 -5.26 -9.85
N ASN A 58 -8.77 -4.04 -9.84
CA ASN A 58 -9.51 -3.48 -10.98
C ASN A 58 -8.67 -3.44 -12.27
N PHE A 59 -7.41 -3.02 -12.16
CA PHE A 59 -6.50 -3.03 -13.31
C PHE A 59 -6.18 -4.44 -13.79
N SER A 60 -5.99 -5.40 -12.89
CA SER A 60 -5.68 -6.78 -13.28
C SER A 60 -6.82 -7.48 -14.00
N GLU A 61 -8.06 -7.06 -13.75
CA GLU A 61 -9.22 -7.57 -14.49
C GLU A 61 -9.21 -7.13 -15.96
N LYS A 62 -8.80 -5.89 -16.21
CA LYS A 62 -8.70 -5.28 -17.55
C LYS A 62 -7.42 -5.67 -18.29
N TYR A 63 -6.33 -5.76 -17.55
CA TYR A 63 -4.98 -6.00 -18.06
C TYR A 63 -4.41 -7.26 -17.42
N LYS A 64 -4.77 -8.43 -17.98
CA LYS A 64 -4.27 -9.73 -17.48
C LYS A 64 -2.75 -9.79 -17.52
N SER A 65 -2.17 -10.59 -16.64
CA SER A 65 -0.71 -10.74 -16.49
C SER A 65 0.04 -9.42 -16.20
N SER A 66 -0.69 -8.43 -15.65
CA SER A 66 -0.09 -7.15 -15.27
C SER A 66 0.89 -7.30 -14.11
N LYS A 67 1.85 -6.38 -14.06
CA LYS A 67 2.85 -6.33 -12.98
C LYS A 67 2.59 -5.10 -12.12
N PHE A 68 2.75 -5.27 -10.80
CA PHE A 68 2.64 -4.20 -9.83
C PHE A 68 3.90 -4.13 -8.96
N VAL A 69 4.39 -2.92 -8.72
CA VAL A 69 5.49 -2.67 -7.78
C VAL A 69 4.92 -2.06 -6.51
N ILE A 70 5.23 -2.66 -5.37
CA ILE A 70 4.67 -2.26 -4.08
C ILE A 70 5.83 -1.96 -3.13
N ASP A 71 5.74 -0.89 -2.35
CA ASP A 71 6.76 -0.64 -1.35
C ASP A 71 6.72 -1.68 -0.23
N VAL A 72 7.88 -1.98 0.34
CA VAL A 72 8.04 -3.05 1.33
C VAL A 72 7.25 -2.81 2.63
N LYS A 73 6.80 -1.60 2.92
CA LYS A 73 5.97 -1.25 4.08
C LYS A 73 4.47 -1.49 3.87
N SER A 74 4.04 -1.65 2.63
CA SER A 74 2.63 -1.85 2.27
C SER A 74 2.10 -3.20 2.72
N THR A 75 0.78 -3.33 2.76
CA THR A 75 0.07 -4.52 3.22
C THR A 75 0.52 -5.82 2.55
N GLY A 76 0.51 -6.92 3.32
CA GLY A 76 0.77 -8.27 2.82
C GLY A 76 -0.31 -8.82 1.89
N LEU A 77 -1.49 -8.20 1.90
CA LEU A 77 -2.62 -8.64 1.08
C LEU A 77 -2.29 -8.69 -0.41
N PHE A 78 -1.45 -7.81 -0.95
CA PHE A 78 -1.03 -7.87 -2.35
C PHE A 78 -0.47 -9.24 -2.74
N GLY A 79 0.37 -9.84 -1.89
CA GLY A 79 1.01 -11.14 -2.16
C GLY A 79 0.06 -12.33 -2.05
N SER A 80 -0.99 -12.23 -1.24
CA SER A 80 -1.96 -13.29 -0.99
C SER A 80 -3.24 -13.16 -1.83
N ASP A 81 -3.45 -12.02 -2.49
CA ASP A 81 -4.70 -11.65 -3.14
C ASP A 81 -5.15 -12.66 -4.22
N LYS A 82 -6.38 -13.17 -4.07
CA LYS A 82 -6.94 -14.19 -4.96
C LYS A 82 -7.31 -13.63 -6.33
N ILE A 83 -7.74 -12.36 -6.41
CA ILE A 83 -8.13 -11.72 -7.68
C ILE A 83 -6.88 -11.47 -8.52
N LEU A 84 -5.83 -10.90 -7.92
CA LEU A 84 -4.55 -10.71 -8.61
C LEU A 84 -4.02 -12.04 -9.15
N LYS A 85 -4.01 -13.08 -8.32
CA LYS A 85 -3.57 -14.42 -8.74
C LYS A 85 -4.41 -15.02 -9.87
N SER A 86 -5.73 -14.90 -9.80
CA SER A 86 -6.64 -15.41 -10.84
C SER A 86 -6.49 -14.70 -12.19
N ASN A 87 -5.98 -13.45 -12.15
CA ASN A 87 -5.72 -12.64 -13.34
C ASN A 87 -4.27 -12.76 -13.82
N ASP A 88 -3.48 -13.71 -13.27
CA ASP A 88 -2.05 -13.91 -13.56
C ASP A 88 -1.21 -12.65 -13.34
N ALA A 89 -1.65 -11.79 -12.43
CA ALA A 89 -0.91 -10.58 -12.06
C ALA A 89 0.25 -10.91 -11.11
N SER A 90 1.38 -10.24 -11.30
CA SER A 90 2.55 -10.41 -10.45
C SER A 90 2.81 -9.17 -9.58
N VAL A 91 3.16 -9.39 -8.32
CA VAL A 91 3.45 -8.37 -7.32
C VAL A 91 4.92 -8.41 -6.96
N HIS A 92 5.57 -7.24 -7.03
CA HIS A 92 6.98 -7.07 -6.73
C HIS A 92 7.16 -6.08 -5.59
N TYR A 93 7.43 -6.58 -4.38
CA TYR A 93 7.81 -5.72 -3.26
C TYR A 93 9.18 -5.10 -3.50
N TRP A 94 9.31 -3.81 -3.25
CA TRP A 94 10.54 -3.06 -3.51
C TRP A 94 10.83 -2.04 -2.40
N LYS A 95 12.00 -1.40 -2.52
CA LYS A 95 12.45 -0.36 -1.58
C LYS A 95 11.43 0.76 -1.48
N THR A 96 11.16 1.22 -0.26
CA THR A 96 10.36 2.43 -0.02
C THR A 96 11.09 3.67 -0.56
N GLY A 97 10.32 4.55 -1.16
CA GLY A 97 10.77 5.84 -1.68
C GLY A 97 10.39 6.02 -3.15
N HIS A 98 9.72 7.14 -3.43
CA HIS A 98 9.10 7.43 -4.73
C HIS A 98 10.06 7.18 -5.92
N SER A 99 11.32 7.60 -5.82
CA SER A 99 12.32 7.38 -6.89
C SER A 99 12.60 5.90 -7.14
N TYR A 100 12.64 5.08 -6.08
CA TYR A 100 12.91 3.64 -6.20
C TYR A 100 11.71 2.90 -6.81
N ILE A 101 10.50 3.22 -6.36
CA ILE A 101 9.28 2.61 -6.91
C ILE A 101 9.10 3.01 -8.37
N LYS A 102 9.24 4.30 -8.71
CA LYS A 102 9.19 4.82 -10.06
C LYS A 102 10.18 4.12 -10.99
N GLN A 103 11.45 4.05 -10.57
CA GLN A 103 12.49 3.38 -11.33
C GLN A 103 12.15 1.90 -11.56
N LYS A 104 11.75 1.17 -10.51
CA LYS A 104 11.43 -0.25 -10.61
C LYS A 104 10.20 -0.50 -11.47
N THR A 105 9.17 0.33 -11.33
CA THR A 105 7.95 0.27 -12.14
C THR A 105 8.28 0.40 -13.64
N SER A 106 9.18 1.32 -13.98
CA SER A 106 9.67 1.49 -15.36
C SER A 106 10.54 0.30 -15.82
N GLU A 107 11.49 -0.14 -14.99
CA GLU A 107 12.45 -1.22 -15.29
C GLU A 107 11.76 -2.52 -15.69
N ILE A 108 10.75 -2.94 -14.94
CA ILE A 108 10.05 -4.20 -15.22
C ILE A 108 8.80 -4.03 -16.08
N SER A 109 8.57 -2.82 -16.59
CA SER A 109 7.37 -2.45 -17.34
C SER A 109 6.09 -2.82 -16.56
N ALA A 110 6.07 -2.49 -15.26
CA ALA A 110 4.89 -2.69 -14.44
C ALA A 110 3.78 -1.72 -14.85
N LEU A 111 2.52 -2.14 -14.73
CA LEU A 111 1.36 -1.32 -15.05
C LEU A 111 1.21 -0.18 -14.06
N ALA A 112 1.45 -0.47 -12.77
CA ALA A 112 1.44 0.54 -11.73
C ALA A 112 2.42 0.22 -10.60
N GLY A 113 2.77 1.26 -9.83
CA GLY A 113 3.47 1.19 -8.56
C GLY A 113 2.66 1.88 -7.46
N PHE A 114 2.68 1.34 -6.25
CA PHE A 114 1.93 1.87 -5.11
C PHE A 114 2.81 1.95 -3.87
N GLU A 115 2.79 3.11 -3.21
CA GLU A 115 3.42 3.30 -1.91
C GLU A 115 2.38 3.56 -0.82
N ARG A 116 2.68 3.10 0.38
CA ARG A 116 1.86 3.37 1.57
C ARG A 116 1.75 4.88 1.86
N SER A 117 2.74 5.66 1.45
CA SER A 117 2.76 7.12 1.57
C SER A 117 1.77 7.87 0.69
N GLY A 118 1.12 7.19 -0.27
CA GLY A 118 0.15 7.77 -1.18
C GLY A 118 0.69 8.15 -2.56
N HIS A 119 1.99 7.91 -2.86
CA HIS A 119 2.50 8.04 -4.22
C HIS A 119 2.05 6.84 -5.06
N TYR A 120 1.38 7.11 -6.17
CA TYR A 120 0.99 6.10 -7.14
C TYR A 120 1.56 6.44 -8.51
N PHE A 121 2.13 5.44 -9.14
CA PHE A 121 2.77 5.54 -10.46
C PHE A 121 1.98 4.71 -11.46
N PHE A 122 1.47 5.31 -12.49
CA PHE A 122 0.73 4.61 -13.53
C PHE A 122 1.47 4.70 -14.86
N ASN A 123 1.86 3.55 -15.41
CA ASN A 123 2.41 3.47 -16.75
C ASN A 123 1.29 3.43 -17.81
N LYS A 124 1.68 3.50 -19.08
CA LYS A 124 0.73 3.31 -20.18
C LYS A 124 0.05 1.94 -20.08
N PRO A 125 -1.26 1.85 -20.39
CA PRO A 125 -2.08 2.91 -20.99
C PRO A 125 -2.76 3.86 -20.00
N ILE A 126 -2.59 3.69 -18.68
CA ILE A 126 -3.28 4.46 -17.63
C ILE A 126 -2.67 5.85 -17.49
N GLY A 127 -1.37 5.92 -17.33
CA GLY A 127 -0.63 7.16 -17.07
C GLY A 127 0.67 7.25 -17.86
N ARG A 128 1.61 8.07 -17.36
CA ARG A 128 2.87 8.38 -18.03
C ARG A 128 4.11 7.96 -17.23
N GLY A 129 3.94 7.24 -16.11
CA GLY A 129 5.01 6.67 -15.33
C GLY A 129 5.59 7.59 -14.25
N TYR A 130 4.89 8.65 -13.88
CA TYR A 130 5.21 9.47 -12.70
C TYR A 130 4.05 9.48 -11.71
N ASP A 131 4.34 9.86 -10.48
CA ASP A 131 3.38 10.04 -9.41
C ASP A 131 2.46 11.23 -9.71
N ASP A 132 1.16 11.00 -9.58
CA ASP A 132 0.13 11.97 -9.93
C ASP A 132 -1.11 11.72 -9.06
N ALA A 133 -1.28 12.56 -8.04
CA ALA A 133 -2.38 12.42 -7.11
C ALA A 133 -3.74 12.70 -7.75
N CYS A 134 -3.80 13.61 -8.73
CA CYS A 134 -5.04 13.89 -9.46
C CYS A 134 -5.45 12.68 -10.31
N LEU A 135 -4.50 12.05 -11.00
CA LEU A 135 -4.77 10.82 -11.75
C LEU A 135 -5.19 9.68 -10.81
N SER A 136 -4.56 9.59 -9.63
CA SER A 136 -4.94 8.62 -8.60
C SER A 136 -6.39 8.78 -8.18
N ALA A 137 -6.84 10.00 -7.90
CA ALA A 137 -8.24 10.30 -7.59
C ALA A 137 -9.19 9.94 -8.74
N VAL A 138 -8.83 10.24 -9.99
CA VAL A 138 -9.62 9.89 -11.18
C VAL A 138 -9.75 8.38 -11.33
N GLU A 139 -8.69 7.61 -11.11
CA GLU A 139 -8.75 6.12 -11.20
C GLU A 139 -9.61 5.53 -10.08
N VAL A 140 -9.64 6.14 -8.89
CA VAL A 140 -10.56 5.72 -7.81
C VAL A 140 -12.02 6.07 -8.16
N CYS A 141 -12.30 7.22 -8.76
CA CYS A 141 -13.64 7.54 -9.26
C CYS A 141 -14.10 6.53 -10.33
N LYS A 142 -13.21 6.13 -11.24
CA LYS A 142 -13.51 5.09 -12.23
C LYS A 142 -13.77 3.73 -11.58
N LEU A 143 -13.01 3.38 -10.54
CA LEU A 143 -13.26 2.15 -9.77
C LEU A 143 -14.69 2.13 -9.22
N LEU A 144 -15.18 3.23 -8.66
CA LEU A 144 -16.54 3.33 -8.15
C LEU A 144 -17.59 3.26 -9.28
N ASP A 145 -17.36 3.97 -10.39
CA ASP A 145 -18.25 3.94 -11.55
C ASP A 145 -18.38 2.52 -12.17
N GLU A 146 -17.32 1.75 -12.13
CA GLU A 146 -17.26 0.38 -12.62
C GLU A 146 -17.82 -0.67 -11.65
N ASN A 147 -18.13 -0.28 -10.40
CA ASN A 147 -18.74 -1.12 -9.38
C ASN A 147 -20.10 -0.55 -8.91
N PRO A 148 -21.07 -0.36 -9.81
CA PRO A 148 -22.33 0.24 -9.49
C PRO A 148 -23.07 -0.56 -8.41
N GLY A 149 -23.52 0.14 -7.35
CA GLY A 149 -24.22 -0.47 -6.23
C GLY A 149 -23.33 -0.92 -5.08
N SER A 150 -22.01 -0.72 -5.18
CA SER A 150 -21.08 -0.90 -4.07
C SER A 150 -20.46 0.46 -3.70
N SER A 151 -20.46 0.79 -2.42
CA SER A 151 -19.69 1.91 -1.89
C SER A 151 -18.21 1.56 -1.77
N ILE A 152 -17.37 2.56 -1.52
CA ILE A 152 -15.94 2.27 -1.28
C ILE A 152 -15.74 1.47 0.02
N SER A 153 -16.55 1.71 1.05
CA SER A 153 -16.52 0.90 2.27
C SER A 153 -16.89 -0.55 2.02
N ASP A 154 -17.90 -0.85 1.17
CA ASP A 154 -18.26 -2.22 0.81
C ASP A 154 -17.10 -2.94 0.08
N LEU A 155 -16.39 -2.23 -0.81
CA LEU A 155 -15.23 -2.81 -1.51
C LEU A 155 -14.09 -3.14 -0.53
N ILE A 156 -13.90 -2.33 0.52
CA ILE A 156 -12.90 -2.55 1.57
C ILE A 156 -13.32 -3.71 2.48
N GLU A 157 -14.58 -3.78 2.90
CA GLU A 157 -15.11 -4.85 3.75
C GLU A 157 -15.00 -6.24 3.09
N ASN A 158 -14.99 -6.30 1.76
CA ASN A 158 -14.75 -7.53 1.00
C ASN A 158 -13.26 -7.94 0.96
N LEU A 159 -12.34 -7.17 1.54
CA LEU A 159 -10.95 -7.58 1.71
C LEU A 159 -10.81 -8.47 2.97
N PRO A 160 -9.81 -9.35 3.01
CA PRO A 160 -9.46 -10.01 4.25
C PRO A 160 -9.16 -8.98 5.35
N HIS A 161 -9.71 -9.20 6.53
CA HIS A 161 -9.49 -8.29 7.65
C HIS A 161 -8.02 -8.31 8.07
N THR A 162 -7.42 -7.13 8.23
CA THR A 162 -6.04 -6.97 8.67
C THR A 162 -5.94 -5.90 9.76
N PHE A 163 -5.01 -6.10 10.68
CA PHE A 163 -4.67 -5.09 11.68
C PHE A 163 -3.47 -4.30 11.21
N ASN A 164 -3.56 -2.99 11.28
CA ASN A 164 -2.48 -2.08 10.93
C ASN A 164 -1.99 -1.32 12.17
N SER A 165 -0.70 -1.09 12.25
CA SER A 165 -0.10 -0.16 13.22
C SER A 165 0.43 1.09 12.51
N PRO A 166 0.48 2.23 13.18
CA PRO A 166 1.22 3.38 12.68
C PRO A 166 2.70 3.03 12.47
N THR A 167 3.36 3.75 11.56
CA THR A 167 4.81 3.65 11.43
C THR A 167 5.46 4.15 12.73
N MET A 168 6.25 3.29 13.37
CA MET A 168 7.02 3.64 14.56
C MET A 168 8.44 3.99 14.16
N SER A 169 8.95 5.11 14.68
CA SER A 169 10.30 5.60 14.42
C SER A 169 11.04 5.73 15.75
N PRO A 170 11.64 4.64 16.28
CA PRO A 170 12.44 4.71 17.48
C PRO A 170 13.68 5.57 17.25
N GLU A 171 14.09 6.32 18.28
CA GLU A 171 15.32 7.12 18.21
C GLU A 171 16.54 6.21 18.04
N CYS A 172 17.37 6.52 17.08
CA CYS A 172 18.62 5.84 16.83
C CYS A 172 19.68 6.85 16.36
N PRO A 173 20.88 6.88 16.98
CA PRO A 173 21.95 7.75 16.52
C PRO A 173 22.37 7.42 15.07
N ASP A 174 22.57 8.45 14.26
CA ASP A 174 22.87 8.32 12.83
C ASP A 174 24.13 7.49 12.54
N ASN A 175 25.11 7.54 13.41
CA ASN A 175 26.38 6.82 13.24
C ASN A 175 26.30 5.30 13.44
N VAL A 176 25.22 4.79 14.04
CA VAL A 176 25.04 3.34 14.31
C VAL A 176 23.79 2.76 13.65
N LYS A 177 22.96 3.55 12.99
CA LYS A 177 21.67 3.10 12.44
C LYS A 177 21.79 1.92 11.47
N TYR A 178 22.82 1.92 10.63
CA TYR A 178 23.03 0.82 9.68
C TYR A 178 23.48 -0.47 10.36
N GLU A 179 24.36 -0.36 11.37
CA GLU A 179 24.77 -1.51 12.17
C GLU A 179 23.60 -2.14 12.95
N VAL A 180 22.70 -1.30 13.48
CA VAL A 180 21.48 -1.77 14.15
C VAL A 180 20.58 -2.53 13.17
N ILE A 181 20.39 -2.01 11.95
CA ILE A 181 19.59 -2.69 10.93
C ILE A 181 20.21 -4.03 10.54
N GLU A 182 21.53 -4.11 10.34
CA GLU A 182 22.22 -5.36 10.03
C GLU A 182 22.02 -6.39 11.15
N LYS A 183 22.18 -6.00 12.40
CA LYS A 183 21.92 -6.89 13.55
C LYS A 183 20.48 -7.39 13.62
N VAL A 184 19.50 -6.55 13.27
CA VAL A 184 18.09 -6.96 13.22
C VAL A 184 17.87 -7.97 12.10
N ILE A 185 18.46 -7.74 10.93
CA ILE A 185 18.40 -8.68 9.80
C ILE A 185 18.96 -10.05 10.22
N ASP A 186 20.18 -10.08 10.76
CA ASP A 186 20.83 -11.30 11.20
C ASP A 186 20.00 -12.05 12.26
N MET A 187 19.43 -11.32 13.20
CA MET A 187 18.58 -11.90 14.25
C MET A 187 17.30 -12.54 13.67
N ILE A 188 16.65 -11.91 12.73
CA ILE A 188 15.42 -12.43 12.11
C ILE A 188 15.75 -13.60 11.18
N GLU A 189 16.84 -13.53 10.42
CA GLU A 189 17.31 -14.64 9.59
C GLU A 189 17.67 -15.87 10.42
N ASP A 190 18.34 -15.66 11.56
CA ASP A 190 18.66 -16.76 12.50
C ASP A 190 17.37 -17.41 13.05
N ARG A 191 16.40 -16.59 13.48
CA ARG A 191 15.10 -17.09 13.94
C ARG A 191 14.37 -17.88 12.86
N TYR A 192 14.37 -17.37 11.62
CA TYR A 192 13.76 -18.07 10.49
C TYR A 192 14.44 -19.42 10.21
N LYS A 193 15.77 -19.46 10.16
CA LYS A 193 16.54 -20.69 9.92
C LYS A 193 16.32 -21.74 11.01
N ASN A 194 16.28 -21.30 12.27
CA ASN A 194 16.15 -22.18 13.43
C ASN A 194 14.70 -22.40 13.90
N LYS A 195 13.70 -21.89 13.14
CA LYS A 195 12.27 -21.97 13.46
C LYS A 195 11.93 -21.44 14.86
N ILE A 196 12.62 -20.38 15.28
CA ILE A 196 12.37 -19.73 16.56
C ILE A 196 11.19 -18.78 16.41
N LYS A 197 10.12 -19.04 17.15
CA LYS A 197 8.87 -18.28 17.10
C LYS A 197 9.03 -16.83 17.56
N ILE A 198 8.20 -15.95 17.01
CA ILE A 198 8.00 -14.57 17.46
C ILE A 198 6.55 -14.46 17.90
N ALA A 199 6.30 -14.09 19.16
CA ALA A 199 4.95 -14.03 19.74
C ALA A 199 4.13 -15.32 19.47
N ASP A 200 4.78 -16.48 19.69
CA ASP A 200 4.23 -17.84 19.48
C ASP A 200 3.92 -18.23 18.04
N LEU A 201 4.22 -17.37 17.06
CA LEU A 201 4.02 -17.61 15.64
C LEU A 201 5.34 -17.94 14.93
N GLU A 202 5.29 -18.84 13.94
CA GLU A 202 6.45 -19.13 13.08
C GLU A 202 6.61 -18.05 11.99
N ILE A 203 7.87 -17.82 11.59
CA ILE A 203 8.15 -16.97 10.43
C ILE A 203 7.99 -17.82 9.17
N SER A 204 7.01 -17.51 8.33
CA SER A 204 6.73 -18.23 7.08
C SER A 204 7.59 -17.75 5.91
N SER A 205 7.94 -16.48 5.89
CA SER A 205 8.81 -15.92 4.85
C SER A 205 9.55 -14.68 5.32
N ILE A 206 10.69 -14.42 4.68
CA ILE A 206 11.49 -13.21 4.88
C ILE A 206 11.80 -12.56 3.53
N LEU A 207 11.92 -11.24 3.53
CA LEU A 207 12.30 -10.44 2.37
C LEU A 207 13.26 -9.34 2.82
N THR A 208 14.52 -9.44 2.40
CA THR A 208 15.59 -8.51 2.75
C THR A 208 15.72 -7.44 1.67
N ILE A 209 14.86 -6.43 1.73
CA ILE A 209 14.89 -5.26 0.84
C ILE A 209 14.76 -4.01 1.71
N ASN A 210 15.81 -3.20 1.79
CA ASN A 210 15.81 -1.98 2.60
C ASN A 210 15.48 -2.21 4.08
N GLY A 211 16.17 -3.18 4.69
CA GLY A 211 15.84 -3.75 5.98
C GLY A 211 15.29 -5.16 5.81
N ILE A 212 14.47 -5.62 6.73
CA ILE A 212 13.85 -6.93 6.65
C ILE A 212 12.34 -6.85 6.85
N ARG A 213 11.60 -7.46 5.95
CA ARG A 213 10.19 -7.77 6.10
C ARG A 213 10.05 -9.26 6.35
N PHE A 214 9.23 -9.64 7.31
CA PHE A 214 8.90 -11.04 7.53
C PHE A 214 7.40 -11.22 7.71
N THR A 215 6.91 -12.40 7.35
CA THR A 215 5.51 -12.79 7.51
C THR A 215 5.45 -13.86 8.61
N LEU A 216 4.52 -13.72 9.52
CA LEU A 216 4.22 -14.73 10.52
C LEU A 216 3.09 -15.63 10.01
N GLU A 217 3.13 -16.90 10.34
CA GLU A 217 2.01 -17.80 10.11
C GLU A 217 0.91 -17.48 11.10
N GLU A 218 -0.30 -17.27 10.60
CA GLU A 218 -1.50 -17.25 11.42
C GLU A 218 -2.06 -18.68 11.43
N GLU A 219 -2.25 -19.24 12.61
CA GLU A 219 -3.09 -20.43 12.77
C GLU A 219 -4.55 -19.93 12.62
N TYR A 220 -5.14 -20.15 11.47
CA TYR A 220 -6.58 -20.04 11.32
C TYR A 220 -7.20 -21.35 11.82
N ASP A 221 -7.91 -21.28 12.95
CA ASP A 221 -8.84 -22.32 13.38
C ASP A 221 -10.08 -22.40 12.48
#